data_0aec2c1005eada1101eecba0ebe544ef
#
_entry.id   0aec2c1005eada1101eecba0ebe544ef
#
_cell.length_a   1.000
_cell.length_b   1.000
_cell.length_c   1.000
_cell.angle_alpha   90.00
_cell.angle_beta   90.00
_cell.angle_gamma   90.00
#
_symmetry.space_group_name_H-M   'P 1'
#
loop_
_entity.id
_entity.type
_entity.pdbx_description
1 polymer ?
#
loop_
_entity_poly.entity_id
_entity_poly.type
_entity_poly.pdbx_seq_one_letter_code
_entity_poly.pdbx_strand_id
1 'polypeptide(L)'
;MLTVQETAYPRLKSNFTTKELDKLFSPTLKELHWTRTHSRNPFSHLNFLILLKTFQCLNYFIPITDVPLVIIKHIARTSNIALSGNEKWNSYHRKGTGKRQITMIRNYRKAKVFDNQARQIMLKAIENAVLEKDAKSDLVNIAIDELIKHSYELPAFQTLVKSVDHIHSMVYRNLYKRVAYSLSNEEKEKIDTLFQQIDGATYSDWYAIKQDPGRPRIEQIKTWIARENWMSDRQLGSNFFKSYLSRPLK
;
A
#
# COMPACT_ATOMS: atom_id res chain seq x y z
N MET A 1 -8.02 -2.31 9.96
CA MET A 1 -7.93 -1.35 8.83
C MET A 1 -6.45 -1.16 8.55
N LEU A 2 -5.99 -1.30 7.30
CA LEU A 2 -4.58 -1.15 6.94
C LEU A 2 -4.09 0.28 7.20
N THR A 3 -2.95 0.41 7.85
CA THR A 3 -2.34 1.70 8.19
C THR A 3 -1.11 1.98 7.33
N VAL A 4 -0.71 3.25 7.22
CA VAL A 4 0.50 3.65 6.47
C VAL A 4 1.75 3.01 7.07
N GLN A 5 1.77 2.77 8.40
CA GLN A 5 2.91 2.19 9.12
C GLN A 5 3.20 0.75 8.72
N GLU A 6 2.19 0.02 8.26
CA GLU A 6 2.30 -1.38 7.85
C GLU A 6 2.76 -1.54 6.40
N THR A 7 3.05 -0.43 5.71
CA THR A 7 3.40 -0.40 4.30
C THR A 7 4.67 0.42 4.03
N ALA A 8 5.22 0.28 2.82
CA ALA A 8 6.33 1.09 2.33
C ALA A 8 5.89 2.49 1.82
N TYR A 9 4.64 2.92 2.05
CA TYR A 9 4.18 4.23 1.60
C TYR A 9 5.01 5.34 2.23
N PRO A 10 5.68 6.20 1.42
CA PRO A 10 6.60 7.19 1.92
C PRO A 10 5.88 8.24 2.79
N ARG A 11 6.49 8.64 3.88
CA ARG A 11 5.98 9.68 4.79
C ARG A 11 7.11 10.46 5.42
N LEU A 12 6.85 11.70 5.77
CA LEU A 12 7.78 12.48 6.57
C LEU A 12 7.66 12.05 8.04
N LYS A 13 8.79 11.82 8.67
CA LYS A 13 8.87 11.60 10.12
C LYS A 13 8.64 12.93 10.86
N SER A 14 8.18 12.88 12.09
CA SER A 14 8.12 14.06 12.96
C SER A 14 9.50 14.52 13.42
N ASN A 15 10.41 13.57 13.65
CA ASN A 15 11.76 13.81 14.13
C ASN A 15 12.79 13.29 13.14
N PHE A 16 13.75 14.13 12.78
CA PHE A 16 14.89 13.82 11.94
C PHE A 16 16.19 14.13 12.67
N THR A 17 17.18 13.27 12.55
CA THR A 17 18.55 13.57 12.95
C THR A 17 19.20 14.53 11.95
N THR A 18 20.22 15.27 12.38
CA THR A 18 20.96 16.17 11.48
C THR A 18 21.50 15.42 10.25
N LYS A 19 22.02 14.22 10.42
CA LYS A 19 22.52 13.40 9.32
C LYS A 19 21.44 13.01 8.31
N GLU A 20 20.23 12.71 8.78
CA GLU A 20 19.08 12.41 7.89
C GLU A 20 18.64 13.66 7.13
N LEU A 21 18.59 14.82 7.81
CA LEU A 21 18.27 16.08 7.16
C LEU A 21 19.29 16.42 6.07
N ASP A 22 20.58 16.30 6.38
CA ASP A 22 21.66 16.58 5.42
C ASP A 22 21.59 15.65 4.20
N LYS A 23 21.33 14.38 4.42
CA LYS A 23 21.25 13.38 3.35
C LYS A 23 20.01 13.55 2.46
N LEU A 24 18.84 13.82 3.05
CA LEU A 24 17.56 13.77 2.34
C LEU A 24 17.10 15.15 1.84
N PHE A 25 17.39 16.21 2.59
CA PHE A 25 16.80 17.51 2.35
C PHE A 25 17.79 18.62 2.00
N SER A 26 19.11 18.38 2.05
CA SER A 26 20.06 19.37 1.57
C SER A 26 20.01 19.49 0.05
N PRO A 27 19.76 20.69 -0.51
CA PRO A 27 19.78 20.89 -1.95
C PRO A 27 21.20 20.77 -2.50
N THR A 28 21.35 20.16 -3.66
CA THR A 28 22.61 20.17 -4.41
C THR A 28 22.84 21.53 -5.07
N LEU A 29 24.09 21.86 -5.45
CA LEU A 29 24.41 23.09 -6.16
C LEU A 29 23.61 23.24 -7.46
N LYS A 30 23.38 22.14 -8.17
CA LYS A 30 22.55 22.12 -9.39
C LYS A 30 21.09 22.47 -9.09
N GLU A 31 20.53 21.91 -8.04
CA GLU A 31 19.15 22.19 -7.61
C GLU A 31 19.00 23.65 -7.14
N LEU A 32 19.97 24.17 -6.36
CA LEU A 32 19.99 25.56 -5.93
C LEU A 32 20.00 26.52 -7.13
N HIS A 33 20.91 26.30 -8.08
CA HIS A 33 20.99 27.13 -9.27
C HIS A 33 19.69 27.05 -10.09
N TRP A 34 19.22 25.83 -10.38
CA TRP A 34 18.02 25.61 -11.17
C TRP A 34 16.77 26.24 -10.52
N THR A 35 16.55 26.04 -9.23
CA THR A 35 15.37 26.62 -8.54
C THR A 35 15.46 28.13 -8.43
N ARG A 36 16.68 28.70 -8.25
CA ARG A 36 16.90 30.14 -8.17
C ARG A 36 16.58 30.83 -9.50
N THR A 37 17.05 30.31 -10.62
CA THR A 37 16.80 30.88 -11.95
C THR A 37 15.33 30.90 -12.33
N HIS A 38 14.52 30.02 -11.74
CA HIS A 38 13.08 29.93 -12.00
C HIS A 38 12.21 30.56 -10.90
N SER A 39 12.82 31.25 -9.96
CA SER A 39 12.15 31.91 -8.84
C SER A 39 12.30 33.43 -8.90
N ARG A 40 11.23 34.18 -8.61
CA ARG A 40 11.22 35.65 -8.67
C ARG A 40 11.78 36.32 -7.42
N ASN A 41 11.68 35.66 -6.27
CA ASN A 41 12.07 36.20 -4.96
C ASN A 41 12.50 35.09 -4.00
N PRO A 42 13.16 35.39 -2.88
CA PRO A 42 13.65 34.41 -1.92
C PRO A 42 12.55 33.45 -1.38
N PHE A 43 11.35 33.98 -1.11
CA PHE A 43 10.23 33.16 -0.64
C PHE A 43 9.77 32.13 -1.67
N SER A 44 9.65 32.54 -2.94
CA SER A 44 9.32 31.61 -4.02
C SER A 44 10.42 30.58 -4.25
N HIS A 45 11.70 30.95 -4.08
CA HIS A 45 12.83 30.05 -4.18
C HIS A 45 12.82 29.00 -3.07
N LEU A 46 12.61 29.42 -1.81
CA LEU A 46 12.49 28.50 -0.68
C LEU A 46 11.35 27.48 -0.89
N ASN A 47 10.18 27.97 -1.28
CA ASN A 47 9.03 27.11 -1.52
C ASN A 47 9.28 26.10 -2.64
N PHE A 48 10.00 26.52 -3.69
CA PHE A 48 10.37 25.60 -4.78
C PHE A 48 11.32 24.51 -4.28
N LEU A 49 12.30 24.85 -3.47
CA LEU A 49 13.22 23.88 -2.85
C LEU A 49 12.47 22.90 -1.92
N ILE A 50 11.56 23.43 -1.09
CA ILE A 50 10.75 22.58 -0.21
C ILE A 50 9.94 21.57 -1.03
N LEU A 51 9.22 22.02 -2.07
CA LEU A 51 8.44 21.16 -2.95
C LEU A 51 9.33 20.13 -3.65
N LEU A 52 10.52 20.51 -4.14
CA LEU A 52 11.45 19.62 -4.79
C LEU A 52 11.96 18.52 -3.84
N LYS A 53 12.47 18.93 -2.66
CA LYS A 53 13.07 17.99 -1.70
C LYS A 53 12.04 17.05 -1.08
N THR A 54 10.85 17.54 -0.77
CA THR A 54 9.77 16.68 -0.27
C THR A 54 9.29 15.71 -1.35
N PHE A 55 9.16 16.15 -2.61
CA PHE A 55 8.82 15.25 -3.72
C PHE A 55 9.88 14.17 -3.94
N GLN A 56 11.17 14.49 -3.84
CA GLN A 56 12.25 13.49 -3.95
C GLN A 56 12.17 12.42 -2.85
N CYS A 57 11.70 12.78 -1.67
CA CYS A 57 11.55 11.86 -0.55
C CYS A 57 10.27 11.04 -0.63
N LEU A 58 9.16 11.63 -1.07
CA LEU A 58 7.81 11.08 -0.98
C LEU A 58 7.29 10.49 -2.29
N ASN A 59 7.82 10.97 -3.44
CA ASN A 59 7.29 10.71 -4.77
C ASN A 59 5.81 11.15 -4.97
N TYR A 60 5.34 12.10 -4.16
CA TYR A 60 4.07 12.83 -4.30
C TYR A 60 4.18 14.20 -3.66
N PHE A 61 3.26 15.11 -4.01
CA PHE A 61 3.26 16.47 -3.47
C PHE A 61 2.35 16.58 -2.25
N ILE A 62 2.87 17.25 -1.22
CA ILE A 62 2.11 17.62 -0.03
C ILE A 62 2.05 19.15 0.09
N PRO A 63 1.03 19.71 0.77
CA PRO A 63 1.03 21.12 1.13
C PRO A 63 2.26 21.47 1.96
N ILE A 64 2.83 22.67 1.74
CA ILE A 64 4.00 23.13 2.51
C ILE A 64 3.65 23.22 4.01
N THR A 65 2.40 23.50 4.33
CA THR A 65 1.89 23.53 5.72
C THR A 65 2.02 22.17 6.44
N ASP A 66 2.06 21.09 5.70
CA ASP A 66 2.14 19.72 6.24
C ASP A 66 3.60 19.24 6.34
N VAL A 67 4.55 20.09 5.87
CA VAL A 67 5.98 19.80 5.98
C VAL A 67 6.48 20.15 7.38
N PRO A 68 7.13 19.24 8.10
CA PRO A 68 7.71 19.53 9.41
C PRO A 68 8.64 20.74 9.38
N LEU A 69 8.46 21.65 10.36
CA LEU A 69 9.23 22.91 10.41
C LEU A 69 10.76 22.68 10.47
N VAL A 70 11.20 21.56 11.03
CA VAL A 70 12.62 21.18 11.06
C VAL A 70 13.20 21.02 9.65
N ILE A 71 12.45 20.46 8.71
CA ILE A 71 12.84 20.31 7.30
C ILE A 71 12.92 21.70 6.64
N ILE A 72 11.88 22.52 6.84
CA ILE A 72 11.84 23.88 6.27
C ILE A 72 13.04 24.70 6.75
N LYS A 73 13.31 24.70 8.07
CA LYS A 73 14.46 25.40 8.67
C LYS A 73 15.79 24.87 8.12
N HIS A 74 15.90 23.56 7.93
CA HIS A 74 17.11 22.95 7.38
C HIS A 74 17.35 23.41 5.92
N ILE A 75 16.32 23.34 5.06
CA ILE A 75 16.42 23.79 3.66
C ILE A 75 16.75 25.29 3.60
N ALA A 76 16.08 26.12 4.41
CA ALA A 76 16.33 27.56 4.47
C ALA A 76 17.79 27.86 4.83
N ARG A 77 18.33 27.20 5.89
CA ARG A 77 19.71 27.32 6.33
C ARG A 77 20.71 26.92 5.24
N THR A 78 20.52 25.74 4.64
CA THR A 78 21.43 25.18 3.61
C THR A 78 21.39 25.94 2.29
N SER A 79 20.29 26.65 2.00
CA SER A 79 20.16 27.54 0.84
C SER A 79 20.44 29.01 1.12
N ASN A 80 20.84 29.35 2.34
CA ASN A 80 21.12 30.73 2.78
C ASN A 80 19.94 31.70 2.54
N ILE A 81 18.71 31.21 2.85
CA ILE A 81 17.47 32.00 2.74
C ILE A 81 16.94 32.27 4.15
N ALA A 82 16.80 33.56 4.50
CA ALA A 82 16.24 33.95 5.79
C ALA A 82 14.73 33.62 5.85
N LEU A 83 14.27 33.11 7.00
CA LEU A 83 12.85 32.98 7.33
C LEU A 83 12.37 34.25 8.03
N SER A 84 11.32 34.87 7.51
CA SER A 84 10.76 36.10 8.06
C SER A 84 9.77 35.88 9.21
N GLY A 85 9.33 34.62 9.41
CA GLY A 85 8.33 34.27 10.43
C GLY A 85 6.88 34.56 10.03
N ASN A 86 6.66 35.32 8.95
CA ASN A 86 5.33 35.70 8.44
C ASN A 86 5.01 35.04 7.09
N GLU A 87 5.59 33.87 6.82
CA GLU A 87 5.41 33.16 5.55
C GLU A 87 3.97 32.69 5.36
N LYS A 88 3.36 33.09 4.22
CA LYS A 88 1.99 32.72 3.87
C LYS A 88 1.96 31.43 3.04
N TRP A 89 2.14 30.28 3.68
CA TRP A 89 2.20 28.97 2.99
C TRP A 89 0.82 28.36 2.65
N ASN A 90 -0.24 28.75 3.38
CA ASN A 90 -1.56 28.09 3.36
C ASN A 90 -2.18 27.86 1.97
N SER A 91 -1.84 28.64 0.99
CA SER A 91 -2.40 28.50 -0.36
C SER A 91 -1.34 28.46 -1.46
N TYR A 92 -0.06 28.34 -1.11
CA TYR A 92 1.03 28.49 -2.09
C TYR A 92 0.92 27.50 -3.25
N HIS A 93 0.73 26.21 -2.96
CA HIS A 93 0.65 25.15 -3.95
C HIS A 93 -0.61 25.27 -4.86
N ARG A 94 -1.66 25.96 -4.41
CA ARG A 94 -2.89 26.20 -5.18
C ARG A 94 -2.79 27.40 -6.11
N LYS A 95 -1.85 28.33 -5.84
CA LYS A 95 -1.61 29.53 -6.66
C LYS A 95 -0.87 29.17 -7.95
N GLY A 96 -0.96 30.04 -8.97
CA GLY A 96 -0.33 29.80 -10.28
C GLY A 96 1.17 29.52 -10.18
N THR A 97 1.91 30.20 -9.28
CA THR A 97 3.34 29.96 -9.07
C THR A 97 3.61 28.55 -8.55
N GLY A 98 2.86 28.09 -7.53
CA GLY A 98 3.04 26.74 -6.98
C GLY A 98 2.72 25.66 -8.00
N LYS A 99 1.61 25.80 -8.75
CA LYS A 99 1.24 24.87 -9.81
C LYS A 99 2.34 24.76 -10.90
N ARG A 100 2.89 25.92 -11.32
CA ARG A 100 3.98 25.95 -12.29
C ARG A 100 5.23 25.23 -11.75
N GLN A 101 5.61 25.47 -10.51
CA GLN A 101 6.77 24.80 -9.89
C GLN A 101 6.57 23.30 -9.78
N ILE A 102 5.37 22.81 -9.42
CA ILE A 102 5.02 21.39 -9.41
C ILE A 102 5.24 20.78 -10.79
N THR A 103 4.74 21.42 -11.85
CA THR A 103 4.97 20.95 -13.25
C THR A 103 6.45 20.91 -13.59
N MET A 104 7.22 21.93 -13.19
CA MET A 104 8.66 21.98 -13.42
C MET A 104 9.40 20.86 -12.68
N ILE A 105 9.01 20.55 -11.42
CA ILE A 105 9.59 19.43 -10.66
C ILE A 105 9.31 18.10 -11.35
N ARG A 106 8.07 17.86 -11.82
CA ARG A 106 7.74 16.65 -12.59
C ARG A 106 8.65 16.50 -13.80
N ASN A 107 8.80 17.56 -14.58
CA ASN A 107 9.67 17.53 -15.76
C ASN A 107 11.15 17.28 -15.38
N TYR A 108 11.65 17.96 -14.36
CA TYR A 108 13.02 17.80 -13.86
C TYR A 108 13.28 16.36 -13.37
N ARG A 109 12.30 15.76 -12.69
CA ARG A 109 12.38 14.39 -12.18
C ARG A 109 11.92 13.33 -13.17
N LYS A 110 11.45 13.72 -14.36
CA LYS A 110 10.81 12.84 -15.35
C LYS A 110 9.64 12.04 -14.76
N ALA A 111 8.96 12.62 -13.77
CA ALA A 111 7.82 12.00 -13.11
C ALA A 111 6.52 12.28 -13.88
N LYS A 112 5.73 11.24 -14.07
CA LYS A 112 4.41 11.30 -14.69
C LYS A 112 3.35 11.50 -13.62
N VAL A 113 2.28 12.22 -13.93
CA VAL A 113 1.11 12.37 -13.06
C VAL A 113 0.40 11.03 -12.94
N PHE A 114 -0.16 10.74 -11.75
CA PHE A 114 -1.02 9.58 -11.57
C PHE A 114 -2.32 9.77 -12.37
N ASP A 115 -2.44 9.11 -13.49
CA ASP A 115 -3.54 9.16 -14.44
C ASP A 115 -4.23 7.79 -14.60
N ASN A 116 -5.11 7.65 -15.59
CA ASN A 116 -5.79 6.39 -15.86
C ASN A 116 -4.81 5.27 -16.29
N GLN A 117 -3.72 5.60 -16.99
CA GLN A 117 -2.71 4.62 -17.38
C GLN A 117 -1.96 4.10 -16.16
N ALA A 118 -1.53 4.99 -15.25
CA ALA A 118 -0.93 4.63 -13.98
C ALA A 118 -1.86 3.73 -13.15
N ARG A 119 -3.16 4.08 -13.13
CA ARG A 119 -4.18 3.28 -12.44
C ARG A 119 -4.28 1.87 -13.00
N GLN A 120 -4.28 1.69 -14.32
CA GLN A 120 -4.33 0.36 -14.95
C GLN A 120 -3.09 -0.47 -14.63
N ILE A 121 -1.89 0.13 -14.68
CA ILE A 121 -0.64 -0.52 -14.30
C ILE A 121 -0.71 -1.01 -12.85
N MET A 122 -1.14 -0.14 -11.94
CA MET A 122 -1.30 -0.46 -10.52
C MET A 122 -2.29 -1.60 -10.29
N LEU A 123 -3.49 -1.54 -10.90
CA LEU A 123 -4.52 -2.57 -10.74
C LEU A 123 -4.05 -3.92 -11.26
N LYS A 124 -3.38 -3.94 -12.41
CA LYS A 124 -2.83 -5.17 -13.00
C LYS A 124 -1.73 -5.79 -12.11
N ALA A 125 -0.87 -4.96 -11.52
CA ALA A 125 0.15 -5.43 -10.59
C ALA A 125 -0.46 -6.09 -9.34
N ILE A 126 -1.50 -5.47 -8.77
CA ILE A 126 -2.25 -6.03 -7.63
C ILE A 126 -2.95 -7.34 -8.04
N GLU A 127 -3.62 -7.37 -9.19
CA GLU A 127 -4.33 -8.56 -9.68
C GLU A 127 -3.39 -9.76 -9.87
N ASN A 128 -2.21 -9.53 -10.42
CA ASN A 128 -1.21 -10.58 -10.63
C ASN A 128 -0.67 -11.16 -9.30
N ALA A 129 -0.63 -10.35 -8.24
CA ALA A 129 -0.03 -10.74 -6.97
C ALA A 129 -1.04 -11.27 -5.93
N VAL A 130 -2.33 -10.99 -6.10
CA VAL A 130 -3.36 -11.19 -5.05
C VAL A 130 -3.56 -12.66 -4.65
N LEU A 131 -3.26 -13.61 -5.53
CA LEU A 131 -3.35 -15.04 -5.21
C LEU A 131 -2.08 -15.60 -4.56
N GLU A 132 -0.97 -14.88 -4.63
CA GLU A 132 0.32 -15.28 -4.06
C GLU A 132 0.61 -14.59 -2.72
N LYS A 133 -0.05 -13.47 -2.46
CA LYS A 133 0.16 -12.62 -1.28
C LYS A 133 -1.13 -12.44 -0.51
N ASP A 134 -1.15 -12.97 0.71
CA ASP A 134 -2.32 -12.87 1.61
C ASP A 134 -2.40 -11.50 2.30
N ALA A 135 -1.25 -10.88 2.61
CA ALA A 135 -1.20 -9.63 3.32
C ALA A 135 -1.51 -8.45 2.39
N LYS A 136 -2.54 -7.67 2.72
CA LYS A 136 -2.90 -6.47 1.95
C LYS A 136 -1.80 -5.41 1.93
N SER A 137 -0.94 -5.35 2.96
CA SER A 137 0.25 -4.51 3.01
C SER A 137 1.22 -4.83 1.88
N ASP A 138 1.43 -6.11 1.58
CA ASP A 138 2.31 -6.53 0.49
C ASP A 138 1.76 -6.13 -0.87
N LEU A 139 0.43 -6.24 -1.06
CA LEU A 139 -0.22 -5.79 -2.30
C LEU A 139 -0.12 -4.27 -2.49
N VAL A 140 -0.22 -3.49 -1.41
CA VAL A 140 0.03 -2.04 -1.46
C VAL A 140 1.49 -1.75 -1.82
N ASN A 141 2.45 -2.48 -1.24
CA ASN A 141 3.87 -2.30 -1.54
C ASN A 141 4.18 -2.63 -3.01
N ILE A 142 3.62 -3.72 -3.54
CA ILE A 142 3.74 -4.08 -4.96
C ILE A 142 3.18 -2.97 -5.87
N ALA A 143 2.04 -2.39 -5.51
CA ALA A 143 1.45 -1.28 -6.25
C ALA A 143 2.35 -0.02 -6.24
N ILE A 144 2.96 0.29 -5.09
CA ILE A 144 3.93 1.40 -4.94
C ILE A 144 5.15 1.17 -5.84
N ASP A 145 5.76 -0.02 -5.75
CA ASP A 145 6.96 -0.38 -6.49
C ASP A 145 6.73 -0.31 -8.00
N GLU A 146 5.59 -0.80 -8.48
CA GLU A 146 5.26 -0.79 -9.90
C GLU A 146 5.01 0.64 -10.41
N LEU A 147 4.36 1.51 -9.65
CA LEU A 147 4.18 2.92 -9.99
C LEU A 147 5.54 3.65 -10.07
N ILE A 148 6.43 3.45 -9.08
CA ILE A 148 7.77 4.05 -9.04
C ILE A 148 8.60 3.58 -10.22
N LYS A 149 8.60 2.29 -10.54
CA LYS A 149 9.30 1.68 -11.66
C LYS A 149 8.91 2.32 -13.01
N HIS A 150 7.63 2.67 -13.16
CA HIS A 150 7.13 3.36 -14.35
C HIS A 150 7.20 4.89 -14.28
N SER A 151 7.88 5.43 -13.25
CA SER A 151 8.09 6.86 -13.01
C SER A 151 6.78 7.65 -12.79
N TYR A 152 5.76 7.03 -12.24
CA TYR A 152 4.54 7.73 -11.83
C TYR A 152 4.66 8.28 -10.41
N GLU A 153 4.06 9.45 -10.17
CA GLU A 153 3.85 9.93 -8.80
C GLU A 153 2.85 9.03 -8.06
N LEU A 154 3.03 8.90 -6.75
CA LEU A 154 2.15 8.07 -5.96
C LEU A 154 0.80 8.77 -5.72
N PRO A 155 -0.32 8.06 -5.84
CA PRO A 155 -1.62 8.57 -5.44
C PRO A 155 -1.73 8.64 -3.91
N ALA A 156 -2.80 9.24 -3.40
CA ALA A 156 -3.11 9.21 -1.98
C ALA A 156 -3.17 7.76 -1.45
N PHE A 157 -2.66 7.52 -0.25
CA PHE A 157 -2.64 6.19 0.38
C PHE A 157 -4.00 5.49 0.35
N GLN A 158 -5.08 6.23 0.63
CA GLN A 158 -6.44 5.68 0.57
C GLN A 158 -6.84 5.17 -0.82
N THR A 159 -6.27 5.73 -1.88
CA THR A 159 -6.50 5.23 -3.25
C THR A 159 -5.88 3.86 -3.45
N LEU A 160 -4.65 3.64 -2.93
CA LEU A 160 -3.98 2.34 -2.96
C LEU A 160 -4.77 1.30 -2.18
N VAL A 161 -5.13 1.61 -0.93
CA VAL A 161 -5.90 0.70 -0.06
C VAL A 161 -7.23 0.30 -0.70
N LYS A 162 -8.01 1.27 -1.17
CA LYS A 162 -9.29 1.00 -1.84
C LYS A 162 -9.13 0.15 -3.12
N SER A 163 -8.05 0.36 -3.86
CA SER A 163 -7.75 -0.43 -5.06
C SER A 163 -7.40 -1.88 -4.70
N VAL A 164 -6.60 -2.08 -3.67
CA VAL A 164 -6.27 -3.42 -3.14
C VAL A 164 -7.54 -4.12 -2.63
N ASP A 165 -8.36 -3.45 -1.81
CA ASP A 165 -9.61 -4.02 -1.29
C ASP A 165 -10.58 -4.42 -2.42
N HIS A 166 -10.67 -3.59 -3.46
CA HIS A 166 -11.52 -3.86 -4.61
C HIS A 166 -11.05 -5.09 -5.40
N ILE A 167 -9.77 -5.12 -5.80
CA ILE A 167 -9.21 -6.25 -6.58
C ILE A 167 -9.24 -7.53 -5.75
N HIS A 168 -8.82 -7.48 -4.49
CA HIS A 168 -8.87 -8.63 -3.59
C HIS A 168 -10.29 -9.20 -3.53
N SER A 169 -11.29 -8.37 -3.25
CA SER A 169 -12.69 -8.81 -3.18
C SER A 169 -13.20 -9.36 -4.51
N MET A 170 -12.83 -8.76 -5.64
CA MET A 170 -13.22 -9.21 -6.97
C MET A 170 -12.63 -10.58 -7.30
N VAL A 171 -11.32 -10.75 -7.11
CA VAL A 171 -10.62 -11.99 -7.43
C VAL A 171 -11.11 -13.14 -6.56
N TYR A 172 -11.22 -12.94 -5.24
CA TYR A 172 -11.71 -13.99 -4.34
C TYR A 172 -13.18 -14.32 -4.59
N ARG A 173 -14.02 -13.33 -4.90
CA ARG A 173 -15.42 -13.59 -5.29
C ARG A 173 -15.50 -14.46 -6.55
N ASN A 174 -14.66 -14.18 -7.56
CA ASN A 174 -14.62 -14.97 -8.79
C ASN A 174 -14.08 -16.37 -8.51
N LEU A 175 -13.06 -16.49 -7.66
CA LEU A 175 -12.52 -17.80 -7.23
C LEU A 175 -13.60 -18.62 -6.53
N TYR A 176 -14.29 -18.06 -5.55
CA TYR A 176 -15.37 -18.76 -4.84
C TYR A 176 -16.54 -19.15 -5.76
N LYS A 177 -16.94 -18.28 -6.69
CA LYS A 177 -17.94 -18.62 -7.69
C LYS A 177 -17.50 -19.82 -8.53
N ARG A 178 -16.27 -19.81 -9.03
CA ARG A 178 -15.73 -20.93 -9.83
C ARG A 178 -15.74 -22.24 -9.04
N VAL A 179 -15.27 -22.18 -7.78
CA VAL A 179 -15.33 -23.37 -6.89
C VAL A 179 -16.77 -23.82 -6.69
N ALA A 180 -17.69 -22.92 -6.35
CA ALA A 180 -19.10 -23.26 -6.13
C ALA A 180 -19.80 -23.86 -7.38
N TYR A 181 -19.43 -23.39 -8.58
CA TYR A 181 -19.98 -23.97 -9.83
C TYR A 181 -19.43 -25.35 -10.15
N SER A 182 -18.26 -25.71 -9.67
CA SER A 182 -17.63 -27.01 -9.92
C SER A 182 -18.04 -28.09 -8.93
N LEU A 183 -18.70 -27.71 -7.82
CA LEU A 183 -19.19 -28.64 -6.82
C LEU A 183 -20.53 -29.25 -7.24
N SER A 184 -20.67 -30.58 -7.06
CA SER A 184 -21.96 -31.24 -7.14
C SER A 184 -22.90 -30.81 -6.03
N ASN A 185 -24.19 -31.09 -6.15
CA ASN A 185 -25.15 -30.77 -5.10
C ASN A 185 -24.84 -31.54 -3.79
N GLU A 186 -24.40 -32.79 -3.89
CA GLU A 186 -23.99 -33.62 -2.74
C GLU A 186 -22.79 -32.99 -1.99
N GLU A 187 -21.80 -32.49 -2.73
CA GLU A 187 -20.63 -31.81 -2.14
C GLU A 187 -21.03 -30.49 -1.45
N LYS A 188 -21.97 -29.75 -2.06
CA LYS A 188 -22.51 -28.52 -1.44
C LYS A 188 -23.24 -28.83 -0.15
N GLU A 189 -24.10 -29.85 -0.12
CA GLU A 189 -24.80 -30.29 1.08
C GLU A 189 -23.82 -30.72 2.18
N LYS A 190 -22.76 -31.48 1.83
CA LYS A 190 -21.70 -31.85 2.78
C LYS A 190 -21.01 -30.61 3.39
N ILE A 191 -20.76 -29.58 2.57
CA ILE A 191 -20.18 -28.31 3.05
C ILE A 191 -21.16 -27.57 3.94
N ASP A 192 -22.43 -27.51 3.58
CA ASP A 192 -23.46 -26.81 4.36
C ASP A 192 -23.68 -27.48 5.73
N THR A 193 -23.59 -28.81 5.83
CA THR A 193 -23.64 -29.53 7.11
C THR A 193 -22.52 -29.13 8.08
N LEU A 194 -21.34 -28.69 7.57
CA LEU A 194 -20.24 -28.23 8.41
C LEU A 194 -20.58 -26.97 9.21
N PHE A 195 -21.49 -26.16 8.68
CA PHE A 195 -21.93 -24.90 9.34
C PHE A 195 -23.11 -25.13 10.28
N GLN A 196 -23.76 -26.30 10.20
CA GLN A 196 -24.88 -26.62 11.08
C GLN A 196 -24.37 -26.99 12.47
N GLN A 197 -25.08 -26.52 13.48
CA GLN A 197 -24.82 -26.88 14.86
C GLN A 197 -25.51 -28.22 15.13
N ILE A 198 -24.73 -29.21 15.53
CA ILE A 198 -25.26 -30.52 15.89
C ILE A 198 -25.96 -30.39 17.25
N ASP A 199 -27.12 -31.01 17.43
CA ASP A 199 -27.86 -31.02 18.67
C ASP A 199 -26.97 -31.44 19.88
N GLY A 200 -26.87 -30.57 20.87
CA GLY A 200 -26.02 -30.76 22.06
C GLY A 200 -24.57 -30.27 21.93
N ALA A 201 -24.12 -29.84 20.73
CA ALA A 201 -22.79 -29.24 20.54
C ALA A 201 -22.83 -27.72 20.74
N THR A 202 -21.81 -27.16 21.40
CA THR A 202 -21.70 -25.70 21.59
C THR A 202 -21.33 -24.96 20.29
N TYR A 203 -20.72 -25.66 19.37
CA TYR A 203 -20.18 -25.10 18.11
C TYR A 203 -20.40 -26.02 16.91
N SER A 204 -20.45 -25.44 15.71
CA SER A 204 -20.45 -26.20 14.46
C SER A 204 -19.11 -26.91 14.22
N ASP A 205 -19.11 -27.95 13.39
CA ASP A 205 -17.89 -28.67 12.96
C ASP A 205 -16.87 -27.73 12.33
N TRP A 206 -17.32 -26.76 11.55
CA TRP A 206 -16.48 -25.72 10.95
C TRP A 206 -15.75 -24.87 11.99
N TYR A 207 -16.42 -24.51 13.06
CA TYR A 207 -15.80 -23.77 14.14
C TYR A 207 -14.79 -24.62 14.91
N ALA A 208 -15.12 -25.90 15.15
CA ALA A 208 -14.23 -26.84 15.80
C ALA A 208 -12.92 -27.08 15.01
N ILE A 209 -12.97 -27.11 13.66
CA ILE A 209 -11.78 -27.25 12.80
C ILE A 209 -10.85 -26.04 12.93
N LYS A 210 -11.40 -24.84 13.09
CA LYS A 210 -10.63 -23.58 13.18
C LYS A 210 -10.01 -23.32 14.53
N GLN A 211 -10.40 -24.04 15.57
CA GLN A 211 -9.85 -23.86 16.91
C GLN A 211 -8.35 -24.18 16.91
N ASP A 212 -7.56 -23.25 17.47
CA ASP A 212 -6.16 -23.53 17.77
C ASP A 212 -6.08 -24.74 18.71
N PRO A 213 -5.39 -25.82 18.32
CA PRO A 213 -5.28 -26.99 19.17
C PRO A 213 -4.41 -26.76 20.42
N GLY A 214 -3.84 -25.57 20.57
CA GLY A 214 -3.05 -25.18 21.73
C GLY A 214 -1.64 -25.79 21.76
N ARG A 215 -1.01 -25.82 22.94
CA ARG A 215 0.36 -26.32 23.08
C ARG A 215 0.44 -27.82 22.79
N PRO A 216 1.55 -28.33 22.14
CA PRO A 216 1.67 -29.73 21.77
C PRO A 216 1.75 -30.63 23.02
N ARG A 217 0.60 -31.19 23.39
CA ARG A 217 0.43 -32.23 24.41
C ARG A 217 -0.19 -33.46 23.76
N ILE A 218 -0.07 -34.60 24.41
CA ILE A 218 -0.60 -35.88 23.86
C ILE A 218 -2.09 -35.78 23.52
N GLU A 219 -2.88 -35.09 24.32
CA GLU A 219 -4.31 -34.88 24.07
C GLU A 219 -4.60 -33.99 22.84
N GLN A 220 -3.79 -32.95 22.63
CA GLN A 220 -3.90 -32.09 21.46
C GLN A 220 -3.48 -32.84 20.20
N ILE A 221 -2.43 -33.66 20.28
CA ILE A 221 -2.01 -34.51 19.14
C ILE A 221 -3.12 -35.48 18.77
N LYS A 222 -3.79 -36.13 19.74
CA LYS A 222 -4.96 -36.97 19.49
C LYS A 222 -6.10 -36.20 18.81
N THR A 223 -6.35 -34.97 19.26
CA THR A 223 -7.36 -34.09 18.65
C THR A 223 -7.00 -33.73 17.20
N TRP A 224 -5.74 -33.49 16.90
CA TRP A 224 -5.27 -33.24 15.53
C TRP A 224 -5.47 -34.46 14.64
N ILE A 225 -5.05 -35.62 15.09
CA ILE A 225 -5.24 -36.89 14.36
C ILE A 225 -6.74 -37.14 14.12
N ALA A 226 -7.59 -36.90 15.12
CA ALA A 226 -9.03 -37.05 14.97
C ALA A 226 -9.61 -36.07 13.93
N ARG A 227 -9.12 -34.83 13.87
CA ARG A 227 -9.53 -33.83 12.87
C ARG A 227 -9.05 -34.22 11.47
N GLU A 228 -7.82 -34.69 11.34
CA GLU A 228 -7.28 -35.15 10.07
C GLU A 228 -8.07 -36.33 9.54
N ASN A 229 -8.33 -37.33 10.36
CA ASN A 229 -9.17 -38.48 10.00
C ASN A 229 -10.58 -38.03 9.59
N TRP A 230 -11.19 -37.12 10.37
CA TRP A 230 -12.50 -36.56 10.07
C TRP A 230 -12.55 -35.81 8.72
N MET A 231 -11.51 -35.02 8.38
CA MET A 231 -11.39 -34.36 7.07
C MET A 231 -11.16 -35.37 5.94
N SER A 232 -10.37 -36.41 6.20
CA SER A 232 -10.07 -37.48 5.23
C SER A 232 -11.31 -38.29 4.90
N ASP A 233 -12.09 -38.69 5.92
CA ASP A 233 -13.32 -39.46 5.76
C ASP A 233 -14.39 -38.75 4.93
N ARG A 234 -14.40 -37.41 5.02
CA ARG A 234 -15.29 -36.53 4.22
C ARG A 234 -14.72 -36.17 2.84
N GLN A 235 -13.57 -36.71 2.47
CA GLN A 235 -12.87 -36.39 1.22
C GLN A 235 -12.61 -34.87 1.04
N LEU A 236 -12.57 -34.12 2.13
CA LEU A 236 -12.22 -32.70 2.14
C LEU A 236 -10.70 -32.49 2.03
N GLY A 237 -9.95 -33.57 1.77
CA GLY A 237 -8.51 -33.61 1.71
C GLY A 237 -7.91 -33.08 0.41
N SER A 238 -6.61 -33.02 0.41
CA SER A 238 -5.65 -32.37 -0.49
C SER A 238 -5.90 -32.40 -2.00
N ASN A 239 -6.68 -33.34 -2.50
CA ASN A 239 -6.97 -33.50 -3.94
C ASN A 239 -7.93 -32.42 -4.46
N PHE A 240 -8.86 -31.95 -3.63
CA PHE A 240 -9.81 -30.90 -3.99
C PHE A 240 -9.10 -29.56 -4.21
N PHE A 241 -8.20 -29.18 -3.30
CA PHE A 241 -7.45 -27.93 -3.41
C PHE A 241 -6.31 -28.02 -4.44
N LYS A 242 -5.60 -29.14 -4.54
CA LYS A 242 -4.50 -29.33 -5.50
C LYS A 242 -4.97 -29.23 -6.96
N SER A 243 -6.13 -29.77 -7.29
CA SER A 243 -6.64 -29.73 -8.67
C SER A 243 -7.07 -28.32 -9.11
N TYR A 244 -7.39 -27.44 -8.16
CA TYR A 244 -7.83 -26.07 -8.42
C TYR A 244 -6.70 -25.04 -8.44
N LEU A 245 -5.71 -25.20 -7.57
CA LEU A 245 -4.55 -24.30 -7.49
C LEU A 245 -3.53 -24.55 -8.61
N SER A 246 -3.53 -25.75 -9.21
CA SER A 246 -2.60 -26.12 -10.29
C SER A 246 -3.06 -25.76 -11.70
N ARG A 247 -4.28 -25.23 -11.88
CA ARG A 247 -4.76 -24.80 -13.20
C ARG A 247 -4.38 -23.36 -13.46
N PRO A 248 -3.57 -23.07 -14.52
CA PRO A 248 -3.26 -21.70 -14.88
C PRO A 248 -4.56 -20.94 -15.18
N LEU A 249 -4.67 -19.72 -14.67
CA LEU A 249 -5.71 -18.76 -15.01
C LEU A 249 -5.59 -18.46 -16.51
N LYS A 250 -6.50 -19.02 -17.31
CA LYS A 250 -6.68 -18.64 -18.72
C LYS A 250 -7.51 -17.37 -18.82
#